data_e07051e41eaf9fa00a2b13b8fb0218c8
#
_entry.id   e07051e41eaf9fa00a2b13b8fb0218c8
#
_cell.length_a   1.000
_cell.length_b   1.000
_cell.length_c   1.000
_cell.angle_alpha   90.00
_cell.angle_beta   90.00
_cell.angle_gamma   90.00
#
_symmetry.space_group_name_H-M   'P 1'
#
loop_
_entity.id
_entity.type
_entity.pdbx_description
1 polymer ?
#
loop_
_entity_poly.entity_id
_entity_poly.type
_entity_poly.pdbx_seq_one_letter_code
_entity_poly.pdbx_strand_id
1 'polypeptide(L)'
;MKRRSSGLRHASTLIVSGADTGSPAIIQSARSINPTAHIFVRSAYLRDVPPLRQAGAEQVFAGEGEVALAMTEAVLRRLGATPDQIDRERARVRDELMPS
;
A
#
# COMPACT_ATOMS: atom_id res chain seq x y z
N MET A 1 -27.48 2.99 -7.33
CA MET A 1 -27.41 2.98 -6.91
C MET A 1 -27.43 2.80 -6.49
N LYS A 2 -27.30 2.85 -6.51
CA LYS A 2 -27.27 2.88 -6.05
C LYS A 2 -26.62 2.84 -5.74
N ARG A 3 -26.34 2.88 -5.72
CA ARG A 3 -25.71 2.89 -5.32
C ARG A 3 -25.17 3.49 -4.91
N ARG A 4 -25.09 4.33 -4.49
CA ARG A 4 -24.53 4.76 -4.03
C ARG A 4 -24.14 5.15 -2.85
N SER A 5 -24.28 6.45 -2.30
CA SER A 5 -23.99 6.66 -0.92
C SER A 5 -23.76 5.37 -0.14
N SER A 6 -24.61 4.46 -0.35
CA SER A 6 -24.45 3.16 0.27
C SER A 6 -23.26 2.39 -0.29
N GLY A 7 -22.62 2.89 -1.35
CA GLY A 7 -21.51 2.24 -1.97
C GLY A 7 -20.34 1.99 -1.02
N LEU A 8 -19.97 2.99 -0.22
CA LEU A 8 -18.87 2.82 0.73
C LEU A 8 -19.21 1.80 1.81
N ARG A 9 -20.43 1.80 2.30
CA ARG A 9 -20.86 0.87 3.33
C ARG A 9 -20.79 -0.58 2.83
N HIS A 10 -21.09 -0.80 1.57
CA HIS A 10 -21.15 -2.12 1.00
C HIS A 10 -19.89 -2.51 0.21
N ALA A 11 -18.95 -1.59 0.05
CA ALA A 11 -17.74 -1.86 -0.69
C ALA A 11 -16.89 -2.88 0.04
N SER A 12 -16.43 -3.88 -0.67
CA SER A 12 -15.47 -4.84 -0.13
C SER A 12 -14.04 -4.34 -0.27
N THR A 13 -13.78 -3.44 -1.20
CA THR A 13 -12.46 -2.89 -1.45
C THR A 13 -12.54 -1.39 -1.65
N LEU A 14 -11.66 -0.67 -1.00
CA LEU A 14 -11.54 0.79 -1.13
C LEU A 14 -10.10 1.12 -1.48
N ILE A 15 -9.92 1.96 -2.47
CA ILE A 15 -8.60 2.42 -2.88
C ILE A 15 -8.52 3.93 -2.62
N VAL A 16 -7.54 4.33 -1.83
CA VAL A 16 -7.27 5.74 -1.53
C VAL A 16 -5.96 6.11 -2.20
N SER A 17 -5.98 7.09 -3.08
CA SER A 17 -4.78 7.53 -3.78
C SER A 17 -4.59 9.03 -3.62
N GLY A 18 -3.39 9.51 -3.95
CA GLY A 18 -3.03 10.89 -3.73
C GLY A 18 -2.98 11.22 -2.26
N ALA A 19 -2.47 10.30 -1.49
CA ALA A 19 -2.50 10.38 -0.04
C ALA A 19 -1.71 11.56 0.48
N ASP A 20 -2.42 12.58 0.88
CA ASP A 20 -1.85 13.73 1.53
C ASP A 20 -2.27 13.77 3.00
N THR A 21 -2.31 14.96 3.55
CA THR A 21 -2.52 15.18 4.97
C THR A 21 -3.85 14.67 5.50
N GLY A 22 -4.82 14.42 4.68
CA GLY A 22 -6.14 13.96 5.15
C GLY A 22 -6.33 12.46 5.14
N SER A 23 -5.38 11.70 4.64
CA SER A 23 -5.57 10.28 4.37
C SER A 23 -5.82 9.42 5.61
N PRO A 24 -5.11 9.59 6.73
CA PRO A 24 -5.42 8.80 7.92
C PRO A 24 -6.85 8.98 8.39
N ALA A 25 -7.37 10.21 8.35
CA ALA A 25 -8.74 10.48 8.76
C ALA A 25 -9.74 9.80 7.83
N ILE A 26 -9.47 9.82 6.52
CA ILE A 26 -10.32 9.16 5.53
C ILE A 26 -10.37 7.66 5.79
N ILE A 27 -9.22 7.06 6.07
CA ILE A 27 -9.11 5.62 6.33
C ILE A 27 -9.87 5.26 7.60
N GLN A 28 -9.72 6.06 8.66
CA GLN A 28 -10.42 5.83 9.91
C GLN A 28 -11.93 5.91 9.72
N SER A 29 -12.40 6.91 8.97
CA SER A 29 -13.82 7.05 8.67
C SER A 29 -14.35 5.86 7.88
N ALA A 30 -13.62 5.44 6.87
CA ALA A 30 -14.03 4.30 6.06
C ALA A 30 -14.08 3.02 6.90
N ARG A 31 -13.10 2.83 7.78
CA ARG A 31 -13.04 1.66 8.65
C ARG A 31 -14.18 1.65 9.66
N SER A 32 -14.59 2.82 10.14
CA SER A 32 -15.76 2.96 11.01
C SER A 32 -17.03 2.53 10.32
N ILE A 33 -17.18 2.91 9.05
CA ILE A 33 -18.39 2.59 8.28
C ILE A 33 -18.40 1.11 7.90
N ASN A 34 -17.26 0.56 7.52
CA ASN A 34 -17.16 -0.83 7.08
C ASN A 34 -15.90 -1.47 7.66
N PRO A 35 -15.99 -2.05 8.88
CA PRO A 35 -14.81 -2.60 9.55
C PRO A 35 -14.13 -3.74 8.82
N THR A 36 -14.82 -4.40 7.89
CA THR A 36 -14.26 -5.55 7.18
C THR A 36 -13.79 -5.23 5.77
N ALA A 37 -13.84 -3.96 5.36
CA ALA A 37 -13.42 -3.58 4.02
C ALA A 37 -11.91 -3.76 3.84
N HIS A 38 -11.51 -4.09 2.63
CA HIS A 38 -10.10 -4.12 2.24
C HIS A 38 -9.70 -2.72 1.79
N ILE A 39 -8.81 -2.07 2.54
CA ILE A 39 -8.42 -0.70 2.27
C ILE A 39 -6.97 -0.67 1.80
N PHE A 40 -6.76 -0.22 0.57
CA PHE A 40 -5.45 -0.08 -0.04
C PHE A 40 -5.16 1.40 -0.26
N VAL A 41 -3.96 1.81 0.10
CA VAL A 41 -3.57 3.23 0.04
C VAL A 41 -2.32 3.40 -0.80
N ARG A 42 -2.30 4.42 -1.65
CA ARG A 42 -1.10 4.86 -2.36
C ARG A 42 -0.57 6.11 -1.70
N SER A 43 0.70 6.13 -1.43
CA SER A 43 1.38 7.30 -0.88
C SER A 43 2.68 7.53 -1.65
N ALA A 44 3.22 8.75 -1.59
CA ALA A 44 4.49 9.04 -2.25
C ALA A 44 5.67 8.60 -1.41
N TYR A 45 5.55 8.59 -0.08
CA TYR A 45 6.70 8.48 0.81
C TYR A 45 6.60 7.32 1.78
N LEU A 46 7.75 6.68 2.02
CA LEU A 46 7.83 5.59 2.99
C LEU A 46 7.45 6.02 4.40
N ARG A 47 7.73 7.26 4.77
CA ARG A 47 7.41 7.79 6.11
C ARG A 47 5.91 7.79 6.40
N ASP A 48 5.08 7.76 5.36
CA ASP A 48 3.63 7.77 5.52
C ASP A 48 3.06 6.38 5.82
N VAL A 49 3.85 5.33 5.63
CA VAL A 49 3.36 3.95 5.77
C VAL A 49 2.89 3.65 7.20
N PRO A 50 3.67 3.90 8.27
CA PRO A 50 3.21 3.55 9.60
C PRO A 50 1.91 4.24 10.02
N PRO A 51 1.75 5.57 9.85
CA PRO A 51 0.49 6.20 10.27
C PRO A 51 -0.70 5.72 9.46
N LEU A 52 -0.52 5.40 8.17
CA LEU A 52 -1.61 4.91 7.36
C LEU A 52 -2.02 3.50 7.76
N ARG A 53 -1.06 2.64 8.12
CA ARG A 53 -1.37 1.32 8.64
C ARG A 53 -2.08 1.40 9.98
N GLN A 54 -1.63 2.29 10.86
CA GLN A 54 -2.28 2.49 12.15
C GLN A 54 -3.71 2.99 12.01
N ALA A 55 -3.98 3.77 10.97
CA ALA A 55 -5.33 4.24 10.69
C ALA A 55 -6.27 3.14 10.22
N GLY A 56 -5.74 2.01 9.78
CA GLY A 56 -6.54 0.87 9.38
C GLY A 56 -6.36 0.41 7.95
N ALA A 57 -5.37 0.92 7.23
CA ALA A 57 -5.08 0.45 5.88
C ALA A 57 -4.56 -0.99 5.93
N GLU A 58 -5.10 -1.83 5.09
CA GLU A 58 -4.64 -3.20 4.97
C GLU A 58 -3.26 -3.24 4.32
N GLN A 59 -3.06 -2.41 3.30
CA GLN A 59 -1.82 -2.36 2.57
C GLN A 59 -1.55 -0.95 2.09
N VAL A 60 -0.30 -0.52 2.20
CA VAL A 60 0.12 0.80 1.75
C VAL A 60 1.20 0.62 0.69
N PHE A 61 0.99 1.21 -0.48
CA PHE A 61 1.95 1.21 -1.57
C PHE A 61 2.63 2.57 -1.59
N ALA A 62 3.86 2.64 -1.11
CA ALA A 62 4.63 3.87 -1.12
C ALA A 62 5.40 3.96 -2.43
N GLY A 63 5.18 5.02 -3.21
CA GLY A 63 5.86 5.20 -4.49
C GLY A 63 7.36 5.11 -4.36
N GLU A 64 7.91 5.72 -3.33
CA GLU A 64 9.32 5.69 -3.02
C GLU A 64 9.84 4.26 -2.86
N GLY A 65 9.10 3.43 -2.13
CA GLY A 65 9.46 2.03 -1.92
C GLY A 65 9.28 1.20 -3.18
N GLU A 66 8.23 1.45 -3.96
CA GLU A 66 7.99 0.70 -5.18
C GLU A 66 9.07 0.98 -6.23
N VAL A 67 9.55 2.23 -6.30
CA VAL A 67 10.68 2.56 -7.18
C VAL A 67 11.94 1.82 -6.75
N ALA A 68 12.21 1.76 -5.44
CA ALA A 68 13.37 1.03 -4.94
C ALA A 68 13.30 -0.45 -5.30
N LEU A 69 12.11 -1.05 -5.20
CA LEU A 69 11.93 -2.46 -5.57
C LEU A 69 12.13 -2.68 -7.06
N ALA A 70 11.61 -1.77 -7.89
CA ALA A 70 11.79 -1.88 -9.33
C ALA A 70 13.27 -1.73 -9.72
N MET A 71 13.98 -0.83 -9.09
CA MET A 71 15.41 -0.66 -9.34
C MET A 71 16.21 -1.90 -8.90
N THR A 72 15.86 -2.47 -7.76
CA THR A 72 16.48 -3.69 -7.28
C THR A 72 16.33 -4.81 -8.31
N GLU A 73 15.12 -4.99 -8.82
CA GLU A 73 14.87 -6.00 -9.83
C GLU A 73 15.68 -5.76 -11.09
N ALA A 74 15.73 -4.52 -11.56
CA ALA A 74 16.46 -4.18 -12.79
C ALA A 74 17.95 -4.47 -12.64
N VAL A 75 18.53 -4.11 -11.50
CA VAL A 75 19.94 -4.36 -11.23
C VAL A 75 20.23 -5.86 -11.19
N LEU A 76 19.40 -6.61 -10.47
CA LEU A 76 19.62 -8.05 -10.33
C LEU A 76 19.48 -8.78 -11.66
N ARG A 77 18.53 -8.38 -12.50
CA ARG A 77 18.40 -8.96 -13.85
C ARG A 77 19.66 -8.70 -14.67
N ARG A 78 20.20 -7.50 -14.57
CA ARG A 78 21.41 -7.13 -15.31
C ARG A 78 22.61 -7.96 -14.85
N LEU A 79 22.63 -8.36 -13.59
CA LEU A 79 23.71 -9.19 -13.03
C LEU A 79 23.48 -10.68 -13.25
N GLY A 80 22.41 -11.07 -13.91
CA GLY A 80 22.15 -12.46 -14.26
C GLY A 80 21.47 -13.28 -13.17
N ALA A 81 20.82 -12.61 -12.20
CA ALA A 81 20.11 -13.33 -11.15
C ALA A 81 18.92 -14.11 -11.71
N THR A 82 18.63 -15.25 -11.10
CA THR A 82 17.48 -16.06 -11.45
C THR A 82 16.19 -15.40 -10.94
N PRO A 83 15.02 -15.75 -11.51
CA PRO A 83 13.75 -15.23 -10.99
C PRO A 83 13.56 -15.49 -9.50
N ASP A 84 13.96 -16.66 -9.00
CA ASP A 84 13.86 -16.97 -7.57
C ASP A 84 14.75 -16.07 -6.72
N GLN A 85 15.95 -15.77 -7.20
CA GLN A 85 16.85 -14.85 -6.51
C GLN A 85 16.26 -13.44 -6.46
N ILE A 86 15.69 -13.00 -7.58
CA ILE A 86 15.04 -11.69 -7.66
C ILE A 86 13.89 -11.61 -6.67
N ASP A 87 13.04 -12.63 -6.63
CA ASP A 87 11.89 -12.64 -5.73
C ASP A 87 12.32 -12.58 -4.27
N ARG A 88 13.37 -13.33 -3.90
CA ARG A 88 13.88 -13.32 -2.53
C ARG A 88 14.42 -11.94 -2.15
N GLU A 89 15.18 -11.32 -3.05
CA GLU A 89 15.75 -10.01 -2.76
C GLU A 89 14.68 -8.92 -2.70
N ARG A 90 13.68 -9.00 -3.55
CA ARG A 90 12.56 -8.06 -3.48
C ARG A 90 11.82 -8.18 -2.15
N ALA A 91 11.58 -9.41 -1.70
CA ALA A 91 10.92 -9.62 -0.41
C ALA A 91 11.75 -9.06 0.74
N ARG A 92 13.07 -9.27 0.70
CA ARG A 92 13.96 -8.75 1.72
C ARG A 92 13.97 -7.23 1.75
N VAL A 93 14.08 -6.60 0.59
CA VAL A 93 14.07 -5.14 0.48
C VAL A 93 12.73 -4.57 0.94
N ARG A 94 11.63 -5.21 0.57
CA ARG A 94 10.30 -4.78 1.00
C ARG A 94 10.19 -4.81 2.52
N ASP A 95 10.67 -5.86 3.15
CA ASP A 95 10.63 -5.98 4.60
C ASP A 95 11.48 -4.92 5.29
N GLU A 96 12.61 -4.54 4.69
CA GLU A 96 13.46 -3.48 5.24
C GLU A 96 12.81 -2.11 5.10
N LEU A 97 12.20 -1.84 3.95
CA LEU A 97 11.65 -0.52 3.66
C LEU A 97 10.27 -0.32 4.29
N MET A 98 9.48 -1.39 4.35
CA MET A 98 8.08 -1.30 4.80
C MET A 98 7.79 -2.42 5.79
N PRO A 99 8.41 -2.38 6.97
CA PRO A 99 8.17 -3.44 7.96
C PRO A 99 6.71 -3.43 8.42
N SER A 100 6.20 -4.61 8.69
CA SER A 100 4.81 -4.77 9.13
C SER A 100 4.62 -4.43 10.59
#